data_4f283f98a5a1e90ed49ed153ee243bba
#
_entry.id   4f283f98a5a1e90ed49ed153ee243bba
#
_cell.length_a   1.000
_cell.length_b   1.000
_cell.length_c   1.000
_cell.angle_alpha   90.00
_cell.angle_beta   90.00
_cell.angle_gamma   90.00
#
_symmetry.space_group_name_H-M   'P 1'
#
loop_
_entity.id
_entity.type
_entity.pdbx_description
1 polymer ?
#
loop_
_entity_poly.entity_id
_entity_poly.type
_entity_poly.pdbx_seq_one_letter_code
_entity_poly.pdbx_strand_id
1 'polypeptide(L)'
;FFEPIKSTENLKLLQEELQTIISSKKENFNKLEFESLVKKITYINTPFNKDRFLLAYDFYKIELPNNLKKLLNNRNKFLHGKTPYKEGTLKNKIKELNLEADRIHMLVSILLLKYSDYRGHIKNQAAYKLETKRYYKELDLEINESSFYKI
;
A
#
# COMPACT_ATOMS: atom_id res chain seq x y z
N PHE A 1 11.65 5.67 1.28
CA PHE A 1 10.91 6.67 0.47
C PHE A 1 11.45 6.58 -0.95
N PHE A 2 10.55 6.51 -1.96
CA PHE A 2 10.93 6.59 -3.35
C PHE A 2 11.03 8.08 -3.72
N GLU A 3 12.23 8.55 -4.04
CA GLU A 3 12.44 9.89 -4.60
C GLU A 3 12.65 9.76 -6.10
N PRO A 4 11.69 10.23 -6.91
CA PRO A 4 11.84 10.17 -8.37
C PRO A 4 12.92 11.15 -8.85
N ILE A 5 13.61 10.77 -9.92
CA ILE A 5 14.52 11.66 -10.61
C ILE A 5 13.72 12.82 -11.18
N LYS A 6 13.95 14.03 -10.68
CA LYS A 6 13.18 15.23 -11.05
C LYS A 6 13.55 15.79 -12.42
N SER A 7 14.81 15.63 -12.82
CA SER A 7 15.28 16.06 -14.14
C SER A 7 14.88 15.06 -15.21
N THR A 8 14.03 15.49 -16.13
CA THR A 8 13.58 14.68 -17.28
C THR A 8 14.75 14.35 -18.22
N GLU A 9 15.72 15.24 -18.32
CA GLU A 9 16.91 15.07 -19.14
C GLU A 9 17.84 14.01 -18.55
N ASN A 10 18.16 14.11 -17.27
CA ASN A 10 18.97 13.12 -16.56
C ASN A 10 18.33 11.73 -16.56
N LEU A 11 16.99 11.67 -16.48
CA LEU A 11 16.26 10.41 -16.57
C LEU A 11 16.41 9.77 -17.95
N LYS A 12 16.29 10.58 -19.03
CA LYS A 12 16.45 10.07 -20.40
C LYS A 12 17.87 9.56 -20.62
N LEU A 13 18.89 10.33 -20.23
CA LEU A 13 20.29 9.91 -20.35
C LEU A 13 20.53 8.58 -19.62
N LEU A 14 20.06 8.45 -18.37
CA LEU A 14 20.17 7.20 -17.63
C LEU A 14 19.47 6.04 -18.33
N GLN A 15 18.27 6.25 -18.86
CA GLN A 15 17.53 5.22 -19.58
C GLN A 15 18.25 4.78 -20.86
N GLU A 16 18.81 5.72 -21.62
CA GLU A 16 19.58 5.46 -22.84
C GLU A 16 20.86 4.68 -22.54
N GLU A 17 21.61 5.07 -21.51
CA GLU A 17 22.80 4.35 -21.06
C GLU A 17 22.48 2.92 -20.64
N LEU A 18 21.45 2.72 -19.81
CA LEU A 18 21.02 1.40 -19.37
C LEU A 18 20.54 0.52 -20.54
N GLN A 19 19.81 1.10 -21.50
CA GLN A 19 19.37 0.38 -22.69
C GLN A 19 20.57 -0.04 -23.56
N THR A 20 21.56 0.82 -23.70
CA THR A 20 22.80 0.54 -24.43
C THR A 20 23.57 -0.62 -23.79
N ILE A 21 23.75 -0.58 -22.46
CA ILE A 21 24.41 -1.66 -21.72
C ILE A 21 23.67 -3.00 -21.88
N ILE A 22 22.34 -3.01 -21.75
CA ILE A 22 21.56 -4.25 -21.88
C ILE A 22 21.58 -4.76 -23.32
N SER A 23 21.52 -3.86 -24.31
CA SER A 23 21.59 -4.22 -25.72
C SER A 23 22.92 -4.86 -26.08
N SER A 24 24.04 -4.36 -25.53
CA SER A 24 25.37 -4.95 -25.74
C SER A 24 25.52 -6.34 -25.12
N LYS A 25 24.65 -6.72 -24.18
CA LYS A 25 24.65 -8.03 -23.49
C LYS A 25 23.44 -8.89 -23.90
N LYS A 26 22.76 -8.56 -25.00
CA LYS A 26 21.52 -9.19 -25.43
C LYS A 26 21.63 -10.70 -25.60
N GLU A 27 22.77 -11.19 -26.03
CA GLU A 27 23.08 -12.62 -26.23
C GLU A 27 23.05 -13.43 -24.91
N ASN A 28 23.23 -12.76 -23.77
CA ASN A 28 23.21 -13.39 -22.46
C ASN A 28 21.80 -13.59 -21.90
N PHE A 29 20.77 -13.14 -22.60
CA PHE A 29 19.37 -13.19 -22.15
C PHE A 29 18.50 -13.93 -23.18
N ASN A 30 17.53 -14.70 -22.72
CA ASN A 30 16.47 -15.12 -23.61
C ASN A 30 15.55 -13.93 -23.99
N LYS A 31 14.71 -14.12 -25.01
CA LYS A 31 13.85 -13.05 -25.55
C LYS A 31 12.94 -12.42 -24.46
N LEU A 32 12.34 -13.25 -23.60
CA LEU A 32 11.41 -12.76 -22.57
C LEU A 32 12.13 -11.99 -21.46
N GLU A 33 13.31 -12.46 -21.07
CA GLU A 33 14.16 -11.76 -20.09
C GLU A 33 14.60 -10.40 -20.63
N PHE A 34 15.06 -10.35 -21.86
CA PHE A 34 15.48 -9.10 -22.50
C PHE A 34 14.33 -8.09 -22.58
N GLU A 35 13.17 -8.49 -23.10
CA GLU A 35 11.97 -7.64 -23.17
C GLU A 35 11.53 -7.15 -21.77
N SER A 36 11.61 -8.02 -20.75
CA SER A 36 11.31 -7.65 -19.36
C SER A 36 12.27 -6.62 -18.81
N LEU A 37 13.57 -6.73 -19.09
CA LEU A 37 14.59 -5.79 -18.65
C LEU A 37 14.41 -4.43 -19.32
N VAL A 38 14.21 -4.38 -20.63
CA VAL A 38 13.94 -3.14 -21.38
C VAL A 38 12.70 -2.44 -20.81
N LYS A 39 11.63 -3.19 -20.54
CA LYS A 39 10.42 -2.64 -19.94
C LYS A 39 10.68 -2.07 -18.53
N LYS A 40 11.49 -2.73 -17.70
CA LYS A 40 11.84 -2.22 -16.36
C LYS A 40 12.62 -0.91 -16.43
N ILE A 41 13.54 -0.75 -17.41
CA ILE A 41 14.25 0.51 -17.63
C ILE A 41 13.30 1.63 -18.01
N THR A 42 12.35 1.37 -18.90
CA THR A 42 11.33 2.36 -19.30
C THR A 42 10.55 2.90 -18.11
N TYR A 43 10.33 2.05 -17.09
CA TYR A 43 9.57 2.41 -15.88
C TYR A 43 10.44 2.70 -14.66
N ILE A 44 11.77 2.91 -14.82
CA ILE A 44 12.69 3.05 -13.69
C ILE A 44 12.33 4.20 -12.74
N ASN A 45 11.71 5.25 -13.26
CA ASN A 45 11.28 6.41 -12.48
C ASN A 45 9.82 6.34 -12.02
N THR A 46 9.15 5.22 -12.23
CA THR A 46 7.77 5.06 -11.74
C THR A 46 7.77 4.41 -10.36
N PRO A 47 7.05 4.98 -9.41
CA PRO A 47 6.94 4.39 -8.08
C PRO A 47 6.34 3.00 -8.15
N PHE A 48 6.82 2.10 -7.30
CA PHE A 48 6.20 0.78 -7.14
C PHE A 48 4.73 0.92 -6.73
N ASN A 49 3.91 -0.08 -7.08
CA ASN A 49 2.47 -0.03 -6.76
C ASN A 49 2.17 0.21 -5.28
N LYS A 50 3.02 -0.27 -4.36
CA LYS A 50 2.89 0.00 -2.92
C LYS A 50 3.06 1.48 -2.60
N ASP A 51 4.01 2.16 -3.27
CA ASP A 51 4.34 3.55 -3.02
C ASP A 51 3.26 4.47 -3.60
N ARG A 52 2.63 4.08 -4.73
CA ARG A 52 1.52 4.85 -5.34
C ARG A 52 0.34 5.06 -4.41
N PHE A 53 0.02 4.07 -3.57
CA PHE A 53 -1.05 4.23 -2.59
C PHE A 53 -0.69 5.21 -1.48
N LEU A 54 0.55 5.19 -1.01
CA LEU A 54 1.03 6.13 0.00
C LEU A 54 1.15 7.55 -0.56
N LEU A 55 1.57 7.71 -1.82
CA LEU A 55 1.65 9.01 -2.48
C LEU A 55 0.32 9.78 -2.47
N ALA A 56 -0.82 9.10 -2.55
CA ALA A 56 -2.12 9.75 -2.46
C ALA A 56 -2.34 10.40 -1.08
N TYR A 57 -1.92 9.74 0.00
CA TYR A 57 -2.00 10.31 1.35
C TYR A 57 -1.01 11.45 1.55
N ASP A 58 0.22 11.30 1.04
CA ASP A 58 1.24 12.35 1.08
C ASP A 58 0.80 13.59 0.31
N PHE A 59 0.18 13.42 -0.87
CA PHE A 59 -0.38 14.51 -1.67
C PHE A 59 -1.42 15.32 -0.89
N TYR A 60 -2.32 14.64 -0.16
CA TYR A 60 -3.31 15.30 0.69
C TYR A 60 -2.79 15.67 2.08
N LYS A 61 -1.49 15.50 2.36
CA LYS A 61 -0.85 15.75 3.66
C LYS A 61 -1.53 15.00 4.81
N ILE A 62 -1.95 13.75 4.55
CA ILE A 62 -2.58 12.88 5.53
C ILE A 62 -1.51 12.01 6.18
N GLU A 63 -1.25 12.24 7.45
CA GLU A 63 -0.32 11.41 8.22
C GLU A 63 -1.01 10.10 8.62
N LEU A 64 -0.55 9.00 8.05
CA LEU A 64 -1.03 7.68 8.43
C LEU A 64 -0.16 7.07 9.54
N PRO A 65 -0.78 6.49 10.57
CA PRO A 65 -0.08 5.66 11.55
C PRO A 65 0.66 4.48 10.89
N ASN A 66 1.75 4.04 11.51
CA ASN A 66 2.62 3.00 10.94
C ASN A 66 1.91 1.66 10.69
N ASN A 67 0.95 1.28 11.55
CA ASN A 67 0.13 0.08 11.36
C ASN A 67 -0.72 0.16 10.09
N LEU A 68 -1.33 1.32 9.78
CA LEU A 68 -2.11 1.53 8.55
C LEU A 68 -1.21 1.57 7.31
N LYS A 69 -0.02 2.15 7.39
CA LYS A 69 1.00 2.06 6.31
C LYS A 69 1.40 0.61 6.02
N LYS A 70 1.64 -0.18 7.06
CA LYS A 70 1.94 -1.63 6.93
C LYS A 70 0.78 -2.39 6.29
N LEU A 71 -0.46 -2.07 6.65
CA LEU A 71 -1.66 -2.68 6.07
C LEU A 71 -1.73 -2.43 4.56
N LEU A 72 -1.58 -1.18 4.12
CA LEU A 72 -1.55 -0.83 2.69
C LEU A 72 -0.44 -1.57 1.94
N ASN A 73 0.73 -1.71 2.53
CA ASN A 73 1.84 -2.45 1.93
C ASN A 73 1.57 -3.96 1.85
N ASN A 74 0.81 -4.51 2.77
CA ASN A 74 0.48 -5.93 2.82
C ASN A 74 -0.78 -6.32 2.01
N ARG A 75 -1.56 -5.35 1.49
CA ARG A 75 -2.81 -5.62 0.76
C ARG A 75 -2.66 -6.64 -0.37
N ASN A 76 -1.52 -6.63 -1.06
CA ASN A 76 -1.27 -7.58 -2.14
C ASN A 76 -1.26 -9.04 -1.66
N LYS A 77 -0.88 -9.29 -0.41
CA LYS A 77 -0.94 -10.63 0.17
C LYS A 77 -2.37 -11.15 0.23
N PHE A 78 -3.32 -10.28 0.60
CA PHE A 78 -4.75 -10.62 0.61
C PHE A 78 -5.28 -10.91 -0.78
N LEU A 79 -4.91 -10.10 -1.79
CA LEU A 79 -5.30 -10.31 -3.19
C LEU A 79 -4.78 -11.63 -3.76
N HIS A 80 -3.65 -12.11 -3.27
CA HIS A 80 -3.08 -13.41 -3.66
C HIS A 80 -3.49 -14.57 -2.73
N GLY A 81 -4.55 -14.39 -1.93
CA GLY A 81 -5.06 -15.43 -1.02
C GLY A 81 -4.14 -15.77 0.15
N LYS A 82 -3.08 -14.97 0.39
CA LYS A 82 -2.18 -15.16 1.53
C LYS A 82 -2.73 -14.44 2.73
N THR A 83 -3.11 -15.18 3.75
CA THR A 83 -3.45 -14.58 5.04
C THR A 83 -2.17 -14.17 5.77
N PRO A 84 -2.07 -12.96 6.34
CA PRO A 84 -0.92 -12.53 7.12
C PRO A 84 -0.80 -13.29 8.44
N TYR A 85 -1.84 -13.97 8.83
CA TYR A 85 -1.98 -14.65 10.12
C TYR A 85 -1.54 -16.10 9.98
N LYS A 86 -0.40 -16.43 10.56
CA LYS A 86 0.17 -17.79 10.50
C LYS A 86 -0.43 -18.73 11.55
N GLU A 87 -0.92 -18.19 12.67
CA GLU A 87 -1.38 -18.92 13.83
C GLU A 87 -2.82 -18.54 14.22
N GLY A 88 -3.50 -19.42 14.93
CA GLY A 88 -4.84 -19.19 15.43
C GLY A 88 -5.96 -20.00 14.76
N THR A 89 -7.13 -20.02 15.39
CA THR A 89 -8.31 -20.70 14.88
C THR A 89 -8.87 -20.01 13.64
N LEU A 90 -9.56 -20.75 12.77
CA LEU A 90 -10.23 -20.18 11.59
C LEU A 90 -11.18 -19.03 12.00
N LYS A 91 -11.88 -19.16 13.11
CA LYS A 91 -12.76 -18.13 13.64
C LYS A 91 -12.03 -16.81 13.93
N ASN A 92 -10.85 -16.89 14.56
CA ASN A 92 -10.05 -15.69 14.86
C ASN A 92 -9.47 -15.08 13.60
N LYS A 93 -9.00 -15.87 12.66
CA LYS A 93 -8.53 -15.39 11.36
C LYS A 93 -9.60 -14.61 10.58
N ILE A 94 -10.85 -15.09 10.61
CA ILE A 94 -11.98 -14.38 9.99
C ILE A 94 -12.25 -13.04 10.68
N LYS A 95 -12.20 -13.00 12.04
CA LYS A 95 -12.37 -11.75 12.78
C LYS A 95 -11.32 -10.72 12.43
N GLU A 96 -10.05 -11.13 12.40
CA GLU A 96 -8.93 -10.27 12.06
C GLU A 96 -9.05 -9.75 10.63
N LEU A 97 -9.38 -10.63 9.66
CA LEU A 97 -9.61 -10.21 8.27
C LEU A 97 -10.74 -9.19 8.15
N ASN A 98 -11.80 -9.32 8.92
CA ASN A 98 -12.89 -8.33 8.96
C ASN A 98 -12.41 -6.98 9.50
N LEU A 99 -11.57 -6.96 10.54
CA LEU A 99 -10.99 -5.71 11.05
C LEU A 99 -10.07 -5.05 10.03
N GLU A 100 -9.26 -5.84 9.32
CA GLU A 100 -8.39 -5.32 8.27
C GLU A 100 -9.20 -4.77 7.07
N ALA A 101 -10.29 -5.44 6.70
CA ALA A 101 -11.22 -4.95 5.69
C ALA A 101 -11.86 -3.61 6.09
N ASP A 102 -12.30 -3.46 7.34
CA ASP A 102 -12.83 -2.20 7.88
C ASP A 102 -11.77 -1.08 7.82
N ARG A 103 -10.51 -1.38 8.14
CA ARG A 103 -9.39 -0.42 8.07
C ARG A 103 -9.12 0.01 6.64
N ILE A 104 -9.07 -0.93 5.69
CA ILE A 104 -8.89 -0.62 4.26
C ILE A 104 -10.05 0.24 3.76
N HIS A 105 -11.28 -0.11 4.11
CA HIS A 105 -12.45 0.68 3.75
C HIS A 105 -12.36 2.12 4.30
N MET A 106 -11.98 2.28 5.56
CA MET A 106 -11.74 3.60 6.16
C MET A 106 -10.67 4.38 5.40
N LEU A 107 -9.55 3.76 5.05
CA LEU A 107 -8.46 4.41 4.32
C LEU A 107 -8.93 4.93 2.96
N VAL A 108 -9.64 4.11 2.19
CA VAL A 108 -10.22 4.54 0.91
C VAL A 108 -11.21 5.70 1.11
N SER A 109 -12.08 5.60 2.13
CA SER A 109 -13.05 6.65 2.44
C SER A 109 -12.38 7.97 2.82
N ILE A 110 -11.26 7.96 3.54
CA ILE A 110 -10.48 9.16 3.86
C ILE A 110 -10.04 9.86 2.57
N LEU A 111 -9.49 9.13 1.59
CA LEU A 111 -9.06 9.72 0.32
C LEU A 111 -10.23 10.31 -0.48
N LEU A 112 -11.36 9.60 -0.57
CA LEU A 112 -12.55 10.06 -1.28
C LEU A 112 -13.14 11.32 -0.63
N LEU A 113 -13.23 11.35 0.71
CA LEU A 113 -13.74 12.50 1.44
C LEU A 113 -12.80 13.70 1.34
N LYS A 114 -11.48 13.45 1.37
CA LYS A 114 -10.49 14.53 1.14
C LYS A 114 -10.56 15.08 -0.28
N TYR A 115 -10.74 14.20 -1.27
CA TYR A 115 -10.95 14.62 -2.66
C TYR A 115 -12.19 15.51 -2.82
N SER A 116 -13.26 15.27 -2.04
CA SER A 116 -14.48 16.08 -2.04
C SER A 116 -14.43 17.29 -1.08
N ASP A 117 -13.26 17.66 -0.57
CA ASP A 117 -13.03 18.74 0.40
C ASP A 117 -13.87 18.63 1.70
N TYR A 118 -14.21 17.41 2.08
CA TYR A 118 -14.89 17.16 3.34
C TYR A 118 -13.94 17.43 4.52
N ARG A 119 -14.44 18.16 5.53
CA ARG A 119 -13.70 18.55 6.74
C ARG A 119 -14.42 18.09 8.00
N GLY A 120 -14.50 16.83 8.19
CA GLY A 120 -15.25 16.27 9.33
C GLY A 120 -14.52 15.10 9.96
N HIS A 121 -15.28 14.19 10.53
CA HIS A 121 -14.77 12.97 11.13
C HIS A 121 -15.31 11.75 10.40
N ILE A 122 -14.48 10.75 10.26
CA ILE A 122 -14.86 9.42 9.78
C ILE A 122 -14.78 8.44 10.94
N LYS A 123 -15.74 7.52 11.02
CA LYS A 123 -15.73 6.47 12.01
C LYS A 123 -14.77 5.36 11.63
N ASN A 124 -13.83 5.02 12.51
CA ASN A 124 -13.00 3.84 12.41
C ASN A 124 -13.78 2.63 12.92
N GLN A 125 -14.39 1.88 12.01
CA GLN A 125 -15.20 0.72 12.37
C GLN A 125 -14.38 -0.39 13.04
N ALA A 126 -13.11 -0.57 12.68
CA ALA A 126 -12.24 -1.57 13.29
C ALA A 126 -11.99 -1.24 14.77
N ALA A 127 -11.57 -0.01 15.09
CA ALA A 127 -11.37 0.43 16.47
C ALA A 127 -12.69 0.37 17.27
N TYR A 128 -13.78 0.87 16.69
CA TYR A 128 -15.09 0.80 17.34
C TYR A 128 -15.55 -0.64 17.66
N LYS A 129 -15.32 -1.59 16.75
CA LYS A 129 -15.65 -3.00 17.01
C LYS A 129 -14.80 -3.60 18.12
N LEU A 130 -13.51 -3.29 18.16
CA LEU A 130 -12.60 -3.73 19.22
C LEU A 130 -13.01 -3.17 20.59
N GLU A 131 -13.41 -1.89 20.65
CA GLU A 131 -13.83 -1.23 21.88
C GLU A 131 -15.18 -1.75 22.40
N THR A 132 -16.16 -1.93 21.49
CA THR A 132 -17.56 -2.11 21.89
C THR A 132 -18.09 -3.54 21.76
N LYS A 133 -17.55 -4.34 20.84
CA LYS A 133 -18.08 -5.67 20.55
C LYS A 133 -17.34 -6.76 21.31
N ARG A 134 -18.00 -7.43 22.27
CA ARG A 134 -17.43 -8.54 23.05
C ARG A 134 -16.78 -9.60 22.18
N TYR A 135 -17.37 -9.90 21.02
CA TYR A 135 -16.86 -10.88 20.07
C TYR A 135 -15.43 -10.56 19.56
N TYR A 136 -15.07 -9.27 19.42
CA TYR A 136 -13.75 -8.84 19.00
C TYR A 136 -12.78 -8.64 20.17
N LYS A 137 -13.29 -8.35 21.36
CA LYS A 137 -12.47 -8.27 22.60
C LYS A 137 -11.75 -9.58 22.93
N GLU A 138 -12.30 -10.72 22.49
CA GLU A 138 -11.67 -12.03 22.65
C GLU A 138 -10.36 -12.20 21.84
N LEU A 139 -10.02 -11.28 20.93
CA LEU A 139 -8.78 -11.32 20.15
C LEU A 139 -7.58 -10.81 20.93
N ASP A 140 -7.78 -10.17 22.08
CA ASP A 140 -6.71 -9.56 22.89
C ASP A 140 -5.77 -8.66 22.09
N LEU A 141 -6.32 -7.91 21.13
CA LEU A 141 -5.57 -6.97 20.29
C LEU A 141 -5.51 -5.61 20.97
N GLU A 142 -4.31 -5.03 20.99
CA GLU A 142 -4.13 -3.66 21.44
C GLU A 142 -4.87 -2.67 20.53
N ILE A 143 -5.63 -1.77 21.16
CA ILE A 143 -6.37 -0.71 20.44
C ILE A 143 -5.48 0.53 20.41
N ASN A 144 -4.67 0.65 19.37
CA ASN A 144 -3.76 1.79 19.16
C ASN A 144 -4.35 2.82 18.17
N GLU A 145 -5.66 2.76 17.94
CA GLU A 145 -6.36 3.60 16.97
C GLU A 145 -7.58 4.25 17.60
N SER A 146 -7.83 5.51 17.25
CA SER A 146 -9.07 6.19 17.66
C SER A 146 -10.28 5.66 16.91
N SER A 147 -11.43 5.59 17.57
CA SER A 147 -12.72 5.26 16.95
C SER A 147 -13.20 6.31 15.94
N PHE A 148 -12.61 7.51 15.95
CA PHE A 148 -12.91 8.58 15.00
C PHE A 148 -11.60 9.18 14.45
N TYR A 149 -11.56 9.37 13.14
CA TYR A 149 -10.46 10.00 12.42
C TYR A 149 -10.92 11.37 11.93
N LYS A 150 -10.15 12.42 12.22
CA LYS A 150 -10.38 13.75 11.67
C LYS A 150 -9.76 13.84 10.28
N ILE A 151 -10.54 14.31 9.31
CA ILE A 151 -10.11 14.50 7.91
C ILE A 151 -9.75 15.95 7.65
#